data_f3a3e7c45b877f4e7b22c34e63f3779a
#
_entry.id   f3a3e7c45b877f4e7b22c34e63f3779a
#
_cell.length_a   1.000
_cell.length_b   1.000
_cell.length_c   1.000
_cell.angle_alpha   90.00
_cell.angle_beta   90.00
_cell.angle_gamma   90.00
#
_symmetry.space_group_name_H-M   'P 1'
#
loop_
_entity.id
_entity.type
_entity.pdbx_description
1 polymer ?
#
loop_
_entity_poly.entity_id
_entity_poly.type
_entity_poly.pdbx_seq_one_letter_code
_entity_poly.pdbx_strand_id
1 'polypeptide(L)'
;SSAASDVYKRQLRCGATVDDNIGKLLQALDNMGIADNTIVVYVSDQGYFLGEHGFFDKRMFYEEAARMPFVIRYPKKLPAGKRVKDLILNIDFAPTLAQFAGINSPKDIQGHSFVDNLCGRTPKNWRKSFYYRYWTHHTIRPAHMGIRNDRYKLIFHYGVPLDMTDGQELPTKPVWDFYDLQKDPREDHNVYDEEEYAPVIRQMKKEMIKLRTEVGDTDEKYPQMIKLLDEYF
;
A
#
# COMPACT_ATOMS: atom_id res chain seq x y z
N SER A 1 -21.32 -20.67 -4.57
CA SER A 1 -21.31 -21.89 -5.40
C SER A 1 -20.18 -22.83 -4.94
N SER A 2 -20.30 -24.13 -5.21
CA SER A 2 -19.28 -25.14 -4.86
C SER A 2 -17.92 -24.83 -5.46
N ALA A 3 -17.87 -24.28 -6.67
CA ALA A 3 -16.63 -23.91 -7.35
C ALA A 3 -15.85 -22.81 -6.61
N ALA A 4 -16.51 -21.77 -6.11
CA ALA A 4 -15.86 -20.71 -5.33
C ALA A 4 -15.27 -21.26 -4.00
N SER A 5 -16.03 -22.17 -3.34
CA SER A 5 -15.54 -22.86 -2.13
C SER A 5 -14.31 -23.73 -2.43
N ASP A 6 -14.25 -24.37 -3.59
CA ASP A 6 -13.11 -25.22 -3.96
C ASP A 6 -11.87 -24.40 -4.31
N VAL A 7 -12.02 -23.26 -4.97
CA VAL A 7 -10.92 -22.31 -5.20
C VAL A 7 -10.36 -21.81 -3.90
N TYR A 8 -11.21 -21.37 -2.97
CA TYR A 8 -10.80 -20.88 -1.65
C TYR A 8 -10.06 -21.96 -0.85
N LYS A 9 -10.56 -23.20 -0.83
CA LYS A 9 -9.89 -24.33 -0.18
C LYS A 9 -8.50 -24.62 -0.77
N ARG A 10 -8.33 -24.48 -2.08
CA ARG A 10 -7.04 -24.67 -2.74
C ARG A 10 -6.05 -23.58 -2.33
N GLN A 11 -6.48 -22.32 -2.26
CA GLN A 11 -5.63 -21.24 -1.77
C GLN A 11 -5.16 -21.46 -0.33
N LEU A 12 -6.07 -21.86 0.58
CA LEU A 12 -5.72 -22.19 1.95
C LEU A 12 -4.69 -23.34 2.02
N ARG A 13 -4.78 -24.34 1.15
CA ARG A 13 -3.78 -25.42 1.07
C ARG A 13 -2.42 -24.90 0.60
N CYS A 14 -2.38 -23.99 -0.39
CA CYS A 14 -1.14 -23.34 -0.79
C CYS A 14 -0.54 -22.55 0.38
N GLY A 15 -1.36 -21.77 1.09
CA GLY A 15 -0.93 -21.05 2.29
C GLY A 15 -0.34 -21.97 3.37
N ALA A 16 -0.98 -23.09 3.67
CA ALA A 16 -0.46 -24.07 4.62
C ALA A 16 0.91 -24.64 4.19
N THR A 17 1.08 -24.92 2.88
CA THR A 17 2.37 -25.37 2.35
C THR A 17 3.47 -24.32 2.49
N VAL A 18 3.13 -23.04 2.29
CA VAL A 18 4.06 -21.92 2.52
C VAL A 18 4.46 -21.86 3.99
N ASP A 19 3.49 -21.94 4.91
CA ASP A 19 3.72 -21.94 6.36
C ASP A 19 4.63 -23.08 6.81
N ASP A 20 4.38 -24.30 6.37
CA ASP A 20 5.24 -25.47 6.63
C ASP A 20 6.70 -25.25 6.17
N ASN A 21 6.90 -24.66 5.00
CA ASN A 21 8.24 -24.40 4.47
C ASN A 21 8.95 -23.25 5.20
N ILE A 22 8.23 -22.23 5.63
CA ILE A 22 8.78 -21.19 6.51
C ILE A 22 9.22 -21.80 7.82
N GLY A 23 8.43 -22.70 8.41
CA GLY A 23 8.81 -23.45 9.62
C GLY A 23 10.11 -24.22 9.45
N LYS A 24 10.28 -24.95 8.33
CA LYS A 24 11.54 -25.67 8.01
C LYS A 24 12.73 -24.73 7.86
N LEU A 25 12.54 -23.57 7.23
CA LEU A 25 13.58 -22.54 7.08
C LEU A 25 14.05 -22.02 8.45
N LEU A 26 13.11 -21.68 9.32
CA LEU A 26 13.41 -21.20 10.68
C LEU A 26 14.15 -22.28 11.49
N GLN A 27 13.69 -23.53 11.41
CA GLN A 27 14.37 -24.65 12.08
C GLN A 27 15.79 -24.89 11.55
N ALA A 28 16.03 -24.69 10.25
CA ALA A 28 17.37 -24.81 9.68
C ALA A 28 18.32 -23.72 10.23
N LEU A 29 17.85 -22.48 10.39
CA LEU A 29 18.64 -21.40 11.00
C LEU A 29 19.00 -21.70 12.46
N ASP A 30 18.05 -22.25 13.22
CA ASP A 30 18.27 -22.67 14.61
C ASP A 30 19.29 -23.82 14.69
N ASN A 31 19.15 -24.84 13.85
CA ASN A 31 20.07 -25.96 13.78
C ASN A 31 21.51 -25.57 13.40
N MET A 32 21.65 -24.54 12.56
CA MET A 32 22.96 -24.00 12.17
C MET A 32 23.54 -23.03 13.22
N GLY A 33 22.80 -22.66 14.26
CA GLY A 33 23.22 -21.73 15.30
C GLY A 33 23.40 -20.29 14.83
N ILE A 34 22.76 -19.90 13.72
CA ILE A 34 22.87 -18.54 13.13
C ILE A 34 21.59 -17.70 13.25
N ALA A 35 20.54 -18.25 13.83
CA ALA A 35 19.21 -17.62 13.90
C ALA A 35 19.24 -16.22 14.55
N ASP A 36 20.02 -16.03 15.62
CA ASP A 36 20.09 -14.76 16.34
C ASP A 36 20.71 -13.62 15.51
N ASN A 37 21.60 -13.97 14.58
CA ASN A 37 22.29 -13.01 13.71
C ASN A 37 21.77 -13.02 12.26
N THR A 38 20.59 -13.57 12.03
CA THR A 38 19.94 -13.62 10.74
C THR A 38 18.66 -12.75 10.76
N ILE A 39 18.53 -11.88 9.77
CA ILE A 39 17.28 -11.13 9.54
C ILE A 39 16.38 -11.99 8.68
N VAL A 40 15.22 -12.36 9.20
CA VAL A 40 14.17 -13.05 8.44
C VAL A 40 13.03 -12.08 8.22
N VAL A 41 12.65 -11.86 6.96
CA VAL A 41 11.52 -11.00 6.58
C VAL A 41 10.53 -11.82 5.78
N TYR A 42 9.28 -11.82 6.24
CA TYR A 42 8.15 -12.31 5.47
C TYR A 42 7.29 -11.12 5.03
N VAL A 43 7.16 -10.94 3.72
CA VAL A 43 6.49 -9.78 3.13
C VAL A 43 5.91 -10.15 1.78
N SER A 44 4.83 -9.46 1.37
CA SER A 44 4.33 -9.49 -0.01
C SER A 44 4.64 -8.15 -0.69
N ASP A 45 4.69 -8.15 -2.02
CA ASP A 45 4.78 -6.94 -2.84
C ASP A 45 3.49 -6.11 -2.79
N GLN A 46 2.34 -6.77 -2.62
CA GLN A 46 1.00 -6.18 -2.56
C GLN A 46 0.01 -7.15 -1.91
N GLY A 47 -1.21 -6.67 -1.64
CA GLY A 47 -2.34 -7.52 -1.28
C GLY A 47 -3.06 -8.09 -2.50
N TYR A 48 -4.24 -8.70 -2.30
CA TYR A 48 -5.03 -9.32 -3.35
C TYR A 48 -6.51 -9.44 -2.95
N PHE A 49 -7.43 -9.15 -3.87
CA PHE A 49 -8.87 -9.38 -3.69
C PHE A 49 -9.22 -10.84 -3.95
N LEU A 50 -10.00 -11.43 -3.08
CA LEU A 50 -10.51 -12.80 -3.19
C LEU A 50 -12.03 -12.84 -3.39
N GLY A 51 -12.59 -11.76 -3.91
CA GLY A 51 -14.02 -11.55 -4.13
C GLY A 51 -14.54 -10.25 -3.50
N GLU A 52 -13.74 -9.60 -2.65
CA GLU A 52 -14.07 -8.30 -2.06
C GLU A 52 -14.26 -7.28 -3.19
N HIS A 53 -15.21 -6.37 -3.03
CA HIS A 53 -15.61 -5.37 -4.03
C HIS A 53 -15.93 -5.95 -5.42
N GLY A 54 -16.18 -7.27 -5.51
CA GLY A 54 -16.42 -7.97 -6.78
C GLY A 54 -15.15 -8.26 -7.61
N PHE A 55 -13.95 -8.04 -7.04
CA PHE A 55 -12.69 -8.27 -7.73
C PHE A 55 -12.02 -9.60 -7.36
N PHE A 56 -11.35 -10.19 -8.34
CA PHE A 56 -10.26 -11.16 -8.18
C PHE A 56 -9.04 -10.54 -8.84
N ASP A 57 -8.41 -9.60 -8.17
CA ASP A 57 -7.37 -8.72 -8.73
C ASP A 57 -6.55 -8.08 -7.58
N LYS A 58 -5.71 -7.10 -7.91
CA LYS A 58 -4.78 -6.43 -7.01
C LYS A 58 -4.56 -4.95 -7.34
N ARG A 59 -5.29 -4.38 -8.31
CA ARG A 59 -4.97 -3.12 -8.97
C ARG A 59 -5.84 -1.93 -8.56
N MET A 60 -6.61 -2.05 -7.48
CA MET A 60 -7.39 -0.95 -6.92
C MET A 60 -6.84 -0.54 -5.56
N PHE A 61 -6.96 0.74 -5.20
CA PHE A 61 -6.41 1.27 -3.95
C PHE A 61 -7.30 0.99 -2.73
N TYR A 62 -7.88 -0.19 -2.62
CA TYR A 62 -8.55 -0.67 -1.40
C TYR A 62 -7.57 -1.37 -0.46
N GLU A 63 -7.91 -1.49 0.83
CA GLU A 63 -7.04 -2.09 1.85
C GLU A 63 -6.60 -3.52 1.49
N GLU A 64 -7.46 -4.32 0.86
CA GLU A 64 -7.15 -5.69 0.42
C GLU A 64 -5.97 -5.75 -0.56
N ALA A 65 -5.83 -4.75 -1.42
CA ALA A 65 -4.72 -4.66 -2.38
C ALA A 65 -3.54 -3.84 -1.86
N ALA A 66 -3.81 -2.77 -1.11
CA ALA A 66 -2.78 -1.83 -0.65
C ALA A 66 -2.07 -2.28 0.63
N ARG A 67 -2.73 -3.09 1.48
CA ARG A 67 -2.20 -3.55 2.75
C ARG A 67 -1.62 -4.95 2.62
N MET A 68 -0.31 -5.05 2.58
CA MET A 68 0.42 -6.31 2.52
C MET A 68 0.87 -6.78 3.92
N PRO A 69 1.04 -8.08 4.14
CA PRO A 69 1.66 -8.58 5.36
C PRO A 69 3.13 -8.16 5.41
N PHE A 70 3.59 -7.80 6.61
CA PHE A 70 5.00 -7.59 6.91
C PHE A 70 5.33 -8.14 8.29
N VAL A 71 6.22 -9.12 8.36
CA VAL A 71 6.75 -9.68 9.60
C VAL A 71 8.26 -9.72 9.51
N ILE A 72 8.95 -9.25 10.55
CA ILE A 72 10.41 -9.29 10.62
C ILE A 72 10.86 -9.92 11.93
N ARG A 73 11.85 -10.80 11.85
CA ARG A 73 12.55 -11.37 13.00
C ARG A 73 14.04 -11.06 12.89
N TYR A 74 14.59 -10.46 13.93
CA TYR A 74 16.04 -10.25 14.10
C TYR A 74 16.38 -10.21 15.60
N PRO A 75 16.54 -11.37 16.26
CA PRO A 75 16.66 -11.46 17.72
C PRO A 75 17.77 -10.59 18.29
N LYS A 76 18.89 -10.45 17.59
CA LYS A 76 20.03 -9.64 18.01
C LYS A 76 19.71 -8.15 18.18
N LYS A 77 18.74 -7.58 17.45
CA LYS A 77 18.47 -6.15 17.43
C LYS A 77 17.01 -5.75 17.66
N LEU A 78 16.06 -6.65 17.43
CA LEU A 78 14.64 -6.36 17.48
C LEU A 78 13.94 -7.03 18.65
N PRO A 79 13.05 -6.34 19.38
CA PRO A 79 12.26 -6.96 20.44
C PRO A 79 11.23 -7.92 19.88
N ALA A 80 11.04 -9.06 20.57
CA ALA A 80 9.99 -10.02 20.22
C ALA A 80 8.59 -9.49 20.52
N GLY A 81 7.58 -9.96 19.75
CA GLY A 81 6.17 -9.71 19.99
C GLY A 81 5.71 -8.26 19.76
N LYS A 82 6.56 -7.40 19.19
CA LYS A 82 6.23 -6.00 18.92
C LYS A 82 5.29 -5.89 17.74
N ARG A 83 4.24 -5.06 17.89
CA ARG A 83 3.37 -4.62 16.80
C ARG A 83 3.58 -3.14 16.53
N VAL A 84 3.93 -2.78 15.30
CA VAL A 84 4.11 -1.40 14.84
C VAL A 84 2.86 -1.02 14.05
N LYS A 85 2.27 0.14 14.38
CA LYS A 85 1.07 0.67 13.71
C LYS A 85 1.39 1.81 12.75
N ASP A 86 2.66 2.24 12.72
CA ASP A 86 3.10 3.32 11.84
C ASP A 86 2.91 2.93 10.36
N LEU A 87 2.66 3.94 9.53
CA LEU A 87 2.57 3.76 8.08
C LEU A 87 3.94 3.42 7.51
N ILE A 88 4.15 2.16 7.19
CA ILE A 88 5.36 1.65 6.53
C ILE A 88 5.02 1.33 5.09
N LEU A 89 5.86 1.72 4.16
CA LEU A 89 5.69 1.51 2.73
C LEU A 89 6.75 0.53 2.21
N ASN A 90 6.47 -0.12 1.09
CA ASN A 90 7.43 -1.02 0.45
C ASN A 90 8.74 -0.34 0.06
N ILE A 91 8.71 0.96 -0.29
CA ILE A 91 9.91 1.77 -0.57
C ILE A 91 10.84 1.93 0.65
N ASP A 92 10.35 1.66 1.86
CA ASP A 92 11.11 1.76 3.12
C ASP A 92 11.96 0.51 3.40
N PHE A 93 11.73 -0.58 2.70
CA PHE A 93 12.43 -1.84 2.97
C PHE A 93 13.91 -1.73 2.67
N ALA A 94 14.27 -1.19 1.51
CA ALA A 94 15.66 -1.06 1.10
C ALA A 94 16.49 -0.20 2.08
N PRO A 95 16.08 1.04 2.46
CA PRO A 95 16.83 1.81 3.44
C PRO A 95 16.87 1.17 4.84
N THR A 96 15.85 0.39 5.21
CA THR A 96 15.85 -0.33 6.49
C THR A 96 16.88 -1.46 6.49
N LEU A 97 16.95 -2.23 5.42
CA LEU A 97 17.95 -3.30 5.28
C LEU A 97 19.37 -2.73 5.17
N ALA A 98 19.55 -1.61 4.46
CA ALA A 98 20.82 -0.89 4.41
C ALA A 98 21.29 -0.47 5.81
N GLN A 99 20.40 0.09 6.61
CA GLN A 99 20.72 0.47 8.00
C GLN A 99 21.09 -0.74 8.87
N PHE A 100 20.40 -1.87 8.74
CA PHE A 100 20.79 -3.09 9.45
C PHE A 100 22.17 -3.60 9.03
N ALA A 101 22.51 -3.46 7.75
CA ALA A 101 23.81 -3.82 7.19
C ALA A 101 24.95 -2.81 7.55
N GLY A 102 24.60 -1.65 8.11
CA GLY A 102 25.57 -0.60 8.44
C GLY A 102 26.07 0.17 7.22
N ILE A 103 25.32 0.18 6.11
CA ILE A 103 25.63 0.92 4.89
C ILE A 103 24.68 2.10 4.71
N ASN A 104 25.16 3.14 4.05
CA ASN A 104 24.33 4.30 3.73
C ASN A 104 23.37 3.97 2.57
N SER A 105 22.14 4.43 2.71
CA SER A 105 21.19 4.37 1.60
C SER A 105 21.59 5.32 0.48
N PRO A 106 21.32 5.00 -0.79
CA PRO A 106 21.45 5.95 -1.90
C PRO A 106 20.69 7.25 -1.61
N LYS A 107 21.20 8.39 -2.13
CA LYS A 107 20.61 9.71 -1.85
C LYS A 107 19.29 9.97 -2.57
N ASP A 108 19.06 9.27 -3.66
CA ASP A 108 17.88 9.37 -4.52
C ASP A 108 16.73 8.45 -4.09
N ILE A 109 16.89 7.70 -2.99
CA ILE A 109 15.84 6.82 -2.47
C ILE A 109 14.77 7.65 -1.73
N GLN A 110 13.51 7.42 -2.03
CA GLN A 110 12.38 8.14 -1.42
C GLN A 110 11.91 7.51 -0.10
N GLY A 111 12.23 6.25 0.12
CA GLY A 111 11.88 5.54 1.36
C GLY A 111 12.71 5.96 2.56
N HIS A 112 12.19 5.68 3.75
CA HIS A 112 12.84 5.96 5.02
C HIS A 112 13.05 4.68 5.83
N SER A 113 14.20 4.54 6.47
CA SER A 113 14.42 3.41 7.37
C SER A 113 13.46 3.49 8.56
N PHE A 114 12.82 2.36 8.88
CA PHE A 114 11.93 2.21 10.02
C PHE A 114 12.49 1.33 11.15
N VAL A 115 13.81 1.21 11.25
CA VAL A 115 14.46 0.47 12.34
C VAL A 115 14.03 0.98 13.72
N ASP A 116 13.92 2.30 13.89
CA ASP A 116 13.47 2.88 15.16
C ASP A 116 12.02 2.54 15.49
N ASN A 117 11.14 2.54 14.49
CA ASN A 117 9.74 2.12 14.64
C ASN A 117 9.67 0.65 15.09
N LEU A 118 10.46 -0.24 14.49
CA LEU A 118 10.56 -1.65 14.89
C LEU A 118 11.03 -1.81 16.34
N CYS A 119 11.89 -0.90 16.82
CA CYS A 119 12.31 -0.84 18.22
C CYS A 119 11.31 -0.11 19.14
N GLY A 120 10.18 0.38 18.62
CA GLY A 120 9.15 1.09 19.38
C GLY A 120 9.45 2.56 19.65
N ARG A 121 10.29 3.17 18.85
CA ARG A 121 10.67 4.60 18.94
C ARG A 121 10.28 5.29 17.63
N THR A 122 8.98 5.53 17.42
CA THR A 122 8.51 6.25 16.23
C THR A 122 9.10 7.66 16.17
N PRO A 123 9.85 8.02 15.10
CA PRO A 123 10.36 9.37 14.93
C PRO A 123 9.22 10.41 14.90
N LYS A 124 9.44 11.59 15.52
CA LYS A 124 8.40 12.65 15.59
C LYS A 124 7.93 13.13 14.21
N ASN A 125 8.81 13.09 13.22
CA ASN A 125 8.55 13.47 11.83
C ASN A 125 8.18 12.27 10.94
N TRP A 126 7.84 11.12 11.51
CA TRP A 126 7.38 9.99 10.73
C TRP A 126 6.11 10.35 9.96
N ARG A 127 5.97 9.80 8.74
CA ARG A 127 4.83 10.10 7.86
C ARG A 127 3.50 9.76 8.54
N LYS A 128 2.50 10.60 8.28
CA LYS A 128 1.12 10.40 8.75
C LYS A 128 0.17 10.07 7.61
N SER A 129 0.64 10.19 6.38
CA SER A 129 -0.09 9.88 5.16
C SER A 129 0.87 9.42 4.08
N PHE A 130 0.35 8.79 3.05
CA PHE A 130 1.11 8.47 1.85
C PHE A 130 0.26 8.64 0.60
N TYR A 131 0.93 8.95 -0.50
CA TYR A 131 0.38 9.06 -1.83
C TYR A 131 0.52 7.73 -2.56
N TYR A 132 -0.50 7.41 -3.38
CA TYR A 132 -0.54 6.22 -4.21
C TYR A 132 -0.99 6.61 -5.62
N ARG A 133 -0.47 5.94 -6.66
CA ARG A 133 -0.92 6.09 -8.03
C ARG A 133 -0.90 4.76 -8.77
N TYR A 134 -1.98 4.50 -9.51
CA TYR A 134 -2.09 3.41 -10.46
C TYR A 134 -2.31 3.99 -11.86
N TRP A 135 -1.38 3.72 -12.77
CA TRP A 135 -1.30 4.39 -14.07
C TRP A 135 -2.14 3.72 -15.17
N THR A 136 -2.23 2.37 -15.15
CA THR A 136 -2.88 1.62 -16.20
C THR A 136 -4.39 1.80 -16.14
N HIS A 137 -4.97 2.31 -17.21
CA HIS A 137 -6.42 2.48 -17.29
C HIS A 137 -7.10 1.27 -17.88
N HIS A 138 -8.23 0.88 -17.29
CA HIS A 138 -9.16 -0.12 -17.79
C HIS A 138 -10.58 0.27 -17.36
N THR A 139 -11.60 0.01 -18.19
CA THR A 139 -12.98 0.44 -17.90
C THR A 139 -13.52 -0.08 -16.57
N ILE A 140 -13.12 -1.27 -16.14
CA ILE A 140 -13.52 -1.87 -14.86
C ILE A 140 -12.49 -1.63 -13.74
N ARG A 141 -11.34 -1.10 -14.04
CA ARG A 141 -10.25 -0.72 -13.13
C ARG A 141 -9.65 0.59 -13.59
N PRO A 142 -10.35 1.70 -13.36
CA PRO A 142 -9.92 3.00 -13.84
C PRO A 142 -8.56 3.39 -13.27
N ALA A 143 -7.76 4.05 -14.09
CA ALA A 143 -6.53 4.69 -13.61
C ALA A 143 -6.87 5.69 -12.51
N HIS A 144 -6.11 5.66 -11.43
CA HIS A 144 -6.45 6.43 -10.23
C HIS A 144 -5.23 6.86 -9.45
N MET A 145 -5.42 7.83 -8.60
CA MET A 145 -4.47 8.25 -7.57
C MET A 145 -5.19 8.48 -6.26
N GLY A 146 -4.48 8.45 -5.15
CA GLY A 146 -5.11 8.63 -3.86
C GLY A 146 -4.13 8.95 -2.75
N ILE A 147 -4.70 9.28 -1.61
CA ILE A 147 -3.99 9.51 -0.35
C ILE A 147 -4.66 8.72 0.77
N ARG A 148 -3.87 8.16 1.64
CA ARG A 148 -4.34 7.47 2.84
C ARG A 148 -3.58 7.96 4.07
N ASN A 149 -4.29 8.20 5.16
CA ASN A 149 -3.74 8.40 6.50
C ASN A 149 -4.28 7.32 7.46
N ASP A 150 -4.07 7.45 8.76
CA ASP A 150 -4.48 6.44 9.74
C ASP A 150 -5.99 6.18 9.78
N ARG A 151 -6.80 7.16 9.36
CA ARG A 151 -8.25 7.07 9.44
C ARG A 151 -8.96 7.15 8.09
N TYR A 152 -8.47 7.98 7.18
CA TYR A 152 -9.18 8.31 5.96
C TYR A 152 -8.42 7.88 4.72
N LYS A 153 -9.18 7.52 3.69
CA LYS A 153 -8.67 7.29 2.34
C LYS A 153 -9.48 8.12 1.35
N LEU A 154 -8.79 8.78 0.44
CA LEU A 154 -9.36 9.55 -0.65
C LEU A 154 -8.76 9.06 -1.96
N ILE A 155 -9.61 8.73 -2.93
CA ILE A 155 -9.19 8.19 -4.24
C ILE A 155 -9.81 9.03 -5.34
N PHE A 156 -9.00 9.43 -6.31
CA PHE A 156 -9.46 10.06 -7.55
C PHE A 156 -9.25 9.10 -8.71
N HIS A 157 -10.35 8.54 -9.20
CA HIS A 157 -10.38 7.75 -10.42
C HIS A 157 -10.42 8.72 -11.59
N TYR A 158 -9.26 9.06 -12.14
CA TYR A 158 -9.18 10.01 -13.25
C TYR A 158 -9.55 9.39 -14.61
N GLY A 159 -9.52 8.07 -14.71
CA GLY A 159 -10.19 7.32 -15.76
C GLY A 159 -9.71 7.56 -17.20
N VAL A 160 -8.47 8.02 -17.39
CA VAL A 160 -7.88 8.19 -18.73
C VAL A 160 -6.59 7.41 -18.88
N PRO A 161 -6.35 6.79 -20.06
CA PRO A 161 -5.06 6.18 -20.37
C PRO A 161 -4.04 7.30 -20.61
N LEU A 162 -3.08 7.39 -19.72
CA LEU A 162 -1.88 8.17 -19.94
C LEU A 162 -0.89 7.22 -20.64
N ASP A 163 0.21 7.56 -21.09
CA ASP A 163 1.24 6.83 -21.87
C ASP A 163 1.43 5.30 -21.60
N MET A 164 0.45 4.64 -21.00
CA MET A 164 0.52 3.21 -20.66
C MET A 164 -0.04 2.35 -21.79
N THR A 165 0.83 1.56 -22.41
CA THR A 165 0.52 0.70 -23.57
C THR A 165 -0.40 -0.48 -23.25
N ASP A 166 -0.45 -0.91 -21.98
CA ASP A 166 -1.26 -2.06 -21.54
C ASP A 166 -2.68 -1.67 -21.09
N GLY A 167 -3.04 -0.40 -21.23
CA GLY A 167 -4.34 0.13 -20.85
C GLY A 167 -5.37 0.06 -21.97
N GLN A 168 -6.63 0.34 -21.62
CA GLN A 168 -7.71 0.56 -22.59
C GLN A 168 -7.77 2.04 -22.97
N GLU A 169 -8.01 2.32 -24.25
CA GLU A 169 -8.08 3.68 -24.78
C GLU A 169 -9.38 4.42 -24.41
N LEU A 170 -10.46 3.69 -24.09
CA LEU A 170 -11.76 4.30 -23.77
C LEU A 170 -11.74 4.90 -22.36
N PRO A 171 -11.86 6.21 -22.21
CA PRO A 171 -11.89 6.84 -20.91
C PRO A 171 -13.18 6.49 -20.15
N THR A 172 -13.10 6.55 -18.82
CA THR A 172 -14.27 6.50 -17.95
C THR A 172 -14.52 7.86 -17.32
N LYS A 173 -15.74 8.10 -16.83
CA LYS A 173 -16.06 9.34 -16.10
C LYS A 173 -15.20 9.44 -14.85
N PRO A 174 -14.53 10.58 -14.60
CA PRO A 174 -13.81 10.80 -13.35
C PRO A 174 -14.75 10.79 -12.15
N VAL A 175 -14.33 10.11 -11.08
CA VAL A 175 -15.10 10.04 -9.83
C VAL A 175 -14.15 10.07 -8.62
N TRP A 176 -14.70 10.50 -7.50
CA TRP A 176 -14.02 10.47 -6.21
C TRP A 176 -14.62 9.42 -5.30
N ASP A 177 -13.74 8.71 -4.57
CA ASP A 177 -14.13 7.88 -3.45
C ASP A 177 -13.50 8.42 -2.17
N PHE A 178 -14.27 8.39 -1.09
CA PHE A 178 -13.78 8.73 0.24
C PHE A 178 -14.29 7.75 1.27
N TYR A 179 -13.39 7.27 2.13
CA TYR A 179 -13.69 6.27 3.16
C TYR A 179 -13.18 6.68 4.53
N ASP A 180 -14.01 6.54 5.57
CA ASP A 180 -13.62 6.60 6.98
C ASP A 180 -13.28 5.18 7.47
N LEU A 181 -12.02 4.78 7.40
CA LEU A 181 -11.55 3.43 7.71
C LEU A 181 -11.78 3.01 9.17
N GLN A 182 -12.11 3.95 10.07
CA GLN A 182 -12.51 3.62 11.44
C GLN A 182 -13.99 3.21 11.52
N LYS A 183 -14.85 3.82 10.71
CA LYS A 183 -16.28 3.49 10.63
C LYS A 183 -16.54 2.36 9.65
N ASP A 184 -15.83 2.35 8.53
CA ASP A 184 -15.95 1.41 7.43
C ASP A 184 -14.56 0.86 7.02
N PRO A 185 -14.02 -0.10 7.79
CA PRO A 185 -12.70 -0.68 7.51
C PRO A 185 -12.67 -1.57 6.25
N ARG A 186 -13.82 -1.86 5.66
CA ARG A 186 -13.94 -2.62 4.41
C ARG A 186 -14.12 -1.77 3.18
N GLU A 187 -14.30 -0.45 3.35
CA GLU A 187 -14.51 0.48 2.24
C GLU A 187 -15.73 0.11 1.37
N ASP A 188 -16.79 -0.36 2.03
CA ASP A 188 -18.04 -0.75 1.36
C ASP A 188 -18.92 0.45 0.98
N HIS A 189 -18.73 1.61 1.64
CA HIS A 189 -19.58 2.80 1.50
C HIS A 189 -18.76 4.04 1.16
N ASN A 190 -18.83 4.49 -0.09
CA ASN A 190 -18.26 5.76 -0.48
C ASN A 190 -19.08 6.92 0.12
N VAL A 191 -18.46 7.70 1.00
CA VAL A 191 -19.07 8.84 1.70
C VAL A 191 -18.54 10.19 1.22
N TYR A 192 -18.05 10.26 -0.02
CA TYR A 192 -17.46 11.47 -0.60
C TYR A 192 -18.43 12.66 -0.62
N ASP A 193 -19.70 12.41 -0.90
CA ASP A 193 -20.74 13.46 -1.04
C ASP A 193 -21.41 13.84 0.31
N GLU A 194 -21.02 13.22 1.42
CA GLU A 194 -21.56 13.57 2.74
C GLU A 194 -20.94 14.85 3.28
N GLU A 195 -21.79 15.85 3.62
CA GLU A 195 -21.37 17.18 4.05
C GLU A 195 -20.44 17.18 5.26
N GLU A 196 -20.63 16.24 6.19
CA GLU A 196 -19.79 16.12 7.39
C GLU A 196 -18.31 15.90 7.05
N TYR A 197 -17.99 15.29 5.91
CA TYR A 197 -16.61 15.00 5.48
C TYR A 197 -16.00 16.08 4.58
N ALA A 198 -16.76 17.06 4.10
CA ALA A 198 -16.26 18.08 3.19
C ALA A 198 -15.00 18.83 3.70
N PRO A 199 -14.86 19.18 5.00
CA PRO A 199 -13.65 19.83 5.51
C PRO A 199 -12.41 18.93 5.43
N VAL A 200 -12.53 17.64 5.81
CA VAL A 200 -11.41 16.70 5.80
C VAL A 200 -11.04 16.32 4.36
N ILE A 201 -12.01 16.15 3.46
CA ILE A 201 -11.76 15.89 2.04
C ILE A 201 -10.94 17.04 1.43
N ARG A 202 -11.32 18.32 1.67
CA ARG A 202 -10.55 19.48 1.19
C ARG A 202 -9.10 19.48 1.73
N GLN A 203 -8.90 19.10 2.98
CA GLN A 203 -7.56 19.00 3.56
C GLN A 203 -6.77 17.88 2.88
N MET A 204 -7.37 16.70 2.68
CA MET A 204 -6.70 15.56 2.05
C MET A 204 -6.37 15.82 0.58
N LYS A 205 -7.23 16.53 -0.17
CA LYS A 205 -6.90 16.97 -1.53
C LYS A 205 -5.64 17.85 -1.56
N LYS A 206 -5.54 18.84 -0.66
CA LYS A 206 -4.34 19.70 -0.55
C LYS A 206 -3.09 18.89 -0.19
N GLU A 207 -3.22 17.97 0.75
CA GLU A 207 -2.11 17.12 1.16
C GLU A 207 -1.68 16.16 0.04
N MET A 208 -2.63 15.60 -0.72
CA MET A 208 -2.34 14.77 -1.87
C MET A 208 -1.52 15.51 -2.93
N ILE A 209 -1.90 16.74 -3.28
CA ILE A 209 -1.12 17.57 -4.22
C ILE A 209 0.29 17.83 -3.69
N LYS A 210 0.43 18.13 -2.40
CA LYS A 210 1.73 18.33 -1.77
C LYS A 210 2.61 17.08 -1.91
N LEU A 211 2.09 15.91 -1.52
CA LEU A 211 2.83 14.64 -1.59
C LEU A 211 3.20 14.27 -3.04
N ARG A 212 2.30 14.49 -3.99
CA ARG A 212 2.58 14.30 -5.42
C ARG A 212 3.78 15.14 -5.88
N THR A 213 3.78 16.43 -5.49
CA THR A 213 4.88 17.34 -5.82
C THR A 213 6.20 16.88 -5.20
N GLU A 214 6.17 16.47 -3.92
CA GLU A 214 7.34 15.98 -3.20
C GLU A 214 7.98 14.74 -3.83
N VAL A 215 7.20 13.85 -4.43
CA VAL A 215 7.71 12.65 -5.12
C VAL A 215 7.97 12.87 -6.60
N GLY A 216 7.75 14.08 -7.12
CA GLY A 216 7.99 14.42 -8.53
C GLY A 216 6.92 13.87 -9.49
N ASP A 217 5.75 13.47 -8.99
CA ASP A 217 4.61 13.07 -9.81
C ASP A 217 3.83 14.32 -10.25
N THR A 218 4.34 15.01 -11.26
CA THR A 218 3.73 16.23 -11.83
C THR A 218 3.04 15.91 -13.16
N ASP A 219 2.05 16.75 -13.53
CA ASP A 219 1.20 16.51 -14.70
C ASP A 219 1.70 17.26 -15.96
N GLU A 220 2.91 17.81 -15.94
CA GLU A 220 3.48 18.60 -17.05
C GLU A 220 3.51 17.84 -18.38
N LYS A 221 3.68 16.52 -18.32
CA LYS A 221 3.66 15.62 -19.48
C LYS A 221 2.25 15.24 -19.94
N TYR A 222 1.23 15.55 -19.15
CA TYR A 222 -0.14 15.06 -19.36
C TYR A 222 -1.17 16.21 -19.32
N PRO A 223 -1.29 17.02 -20.39
CA PRO A 223 -2.22 18.16 -20.43
C PRO A 223 -3.67 17.77 -20.15
N GLN A 224 -4.07 16.54 -20.48
CA GLN A 224 -5.40 16.00 -20.15
C GLN A 224 -5.62 15.88 -18.63
N MET A 225 -4.57 15.56 -17.87
CA MET A 225 -4.65 15.50 -16.40
C MET A 225 -4.83 16.89 -15.79
N ILE A 226 -4.15 17.90 -16.33
CA ILE A 226 -4.31 19.29 -15.86
C ILE A 226 -5.77 19.70 -15.97
N LYS A 227 -6.41 19.48 -17.13
CA LYS A 227 -7.83 19.77 -17.33
C LYS A 227 -8.74 19.02 -16.35
N LEU A 228 -8.48 17.73 -16.14
CA LEU A 228 -9.26 16.93 -15.20
C LEU A 228 -9.11 17.43 -13.76
N LEU A 229 -7.92 17.84 -13.36
CA LEU A 229 -7.69 18.41 -12.04
C LEU A 229 -8.40 19.78 -11.90
N ASP A 230 -8.35 20.63 -12.90
CA ASP A 230 -9.06 21.92 -12.88
C ASP A 230 -10.58 21.76 -12.79
N GLU A 231 -11.14 20.70 -13.40
CA GLU A 231 -12.59 20.44 -13.44
C GLU A 231 -13.11 19.72 -12.20
N TYR A 232 -12.34 18.76 -11.64
CA TYR A 232 -12.84 17.80 -10.63
C TYR A 232 -12.16 17.96 -9.25
N PHE A 233 -11.11 18.78 -9.10
CA PHE A 233 -10.34 18.87 -7.87
C PHE A 233 -10.75 20.08 -7.03
#